data_c8ae75d23b6001e5e1616c511197295a
#
_entry.id   c8ae75d23b6001e5e1616c511197295a
#
_cell.length_a   1.000
_cell.length_b   1.000
_cell.length_c   1.000
_cell.angle_alpha   90.00
_cell.angle_beta   90.00
_cell.angle_gamma   90.00
#
_symmetry.space_group_name_H-M   'P 1'
#
loop_
_entity.id
_entity.type
_entity.pdbx_description
1 polymer ?
#
loop_
_entity_poly.entity_id
_entity_poly.type
_entity_poly.pdbx_seq_one_letter_code
_entity_poly.pdbx_strand_id
1 'polypeptide(L)'
;MGYPGKNYKTYATPKRQFEKTRLEDEKRLIIDYGLRNKRELWKAQSVLRKYRTAGRELVALRSGGLSTEDYLKKRDELVNHLYRYGLVGENADVGDVLALKVEQQLDRRLQTLVLRKGLARSPKQARQFITHGHIAIRGRRVTIPSYRVERVEEAEISYYGPSPLTNDVHPERGRIARAGVR
;
A
#
# COMPACT_ATOMS: atom_id res chain seq x y z
N MET A 1 33.08 -6.30 18.30
CA MET A 1 32.11 -6.64 17.25
C MET A 1 30.72 -6.69 17.87
N GLY A 2 29.84 -5.78 17.48
CA GLY A 2 28.44 -5.79 17.94
C GLY A 2 27.73 -7.02 17.41
N TYR A 3 26.97 -7.69 18.24
CA TYR A 3 26.07 -8.77 17.83
C TYR A 3 25.10 -8.21 16.78
N PRO A 4 24.89 -8.87 15.62
CA PRO A 4 23.85 -8.46 14.70
C PRO A 4 22.51 -8.47 15.45
N GLY A 5 21.86 -7.31 15.55
CA GLY A 5 20.59 -7.18 16.28
C GLY A 5 19.57 -8.19 15.76
N LYS A 6 18.75 -8.75 16.66
CA LYS A 6 17.65 -9.65 16.27
C LYS A 6 16.72 -8.92 15.31
N ASN A 7 16.52 -9.47 14.11
CA ASN A 7 15.53 -8.98 13.17
C ASN A 7 14.11 -9.17 13.76
N TYR A 8 13.55 -8.12 14.32
CA TYR A 8 12.19 -8.13 14.81
C TYR A 8 11.21 -8.24 13.64
N LYS A 9 10.18 -9.07 13.82
CA LYS A 9 9.09 -9.18 12.84
C LYS A 9 8.39 -7.82 12.70
N THR A 10 8.24 -7.34 11.48
CA THR A 10 7.52 -6.09 11.18
C THR A 10 6.00 -6.27 11.17
N TYR A 11 5.50 -7.44 11.54
CA TYR A 11 4.08 -7.80 11.56
C TYR A 11 3.75 -8.65 12.77
N ALA A 12 2.51 -8.52 13.24
CA ALA A 12 1.95 -9.40 14.26
C ALA A 12 1.25 -10.60 13.61
N THR A 13 1.51 -11.80 14.12
CA THR A 13 0.76 -13.00 13.73
C THR A 13 -0.53 -13.08 14.53
N PRO A 14 -1.64 -13.57 13.94
CA PRO A 14 -2.88 -13.78 14.65
C PRO A 14 -2.70 -14.77 15.82
N LYS A 15 -3.30 -14.46 16.97
CA LYS A 15 -3.26 -15.35 18.15
C LYS A 15 -4.04 -16.65 17.91
N ARG A 16 -5.24 -16.54 17.32
CA ARG A 16 -6.08 -17.69 16.93
C ARG A 16 -5.75 -18.07 15.49
N GLN A 17 -5.13 -19.23 15.28
CA GLN A 17 -4.62 -19.64 13.97
C GLN A 17 -5.72 -20.12 13.03
N PHE A 18 -6.76 -20.81 13.53
CA PHE A 18 -7.75 -21.54 12.75
C PHE A 18 -9.17 -20.95 12.84
N GLU A 19 -9.28 -19.62 12.85
CA GLU A 19 -10.56 -18.91 12.79
C GLU A 19 -11.06 -18.86 11.33
N LYS A 20 -12.16 -19.57 11.04
CA LYS A 20 -12.65 -19.78 9.68
C LYS A 20 -13.00 -18.47 8.96
N THR A 21 -13.79 -17.61 9.58
CA THR A 21 -14.21 -16.33 8.97
C THR A 21 -13.01 -15.47 8.58
N ARG A 22 -12.06 -15.28 9.51
CA ARG A 22 -10.83 -14.53 9.23
C ARG A 22 -10.00 -15.17 8.10
N LEU A 23 -9.93 -16.51 8.03
CA LEU A 23 -9.17 -17.20 7.00
C LEU A 23 -9.80 -17.02 5.61
N GLU A 24 -11.12 -16.97 5.54
CA GLU A 24 -11.88 -16.72 4.30
C GLU A 24 -11.66 -15.28 3.83
N ASP A 25 -11.76 -14.28 4.72
CA ASP A 25 -11.50 -12.87 4.42
C ASP A 25 -10.04 -12.65 3.97
N GLU A 26 -9.07 -13.23 4.70
CA GLU A 26 -7.66 -13.17 4.30
C GLU A 26 -7.43 -13.79 2.93
N LYS A 27 -8.08 -14.93 2.61
CA LYS A 27 -7.97 -15.61 1.32
C LYS A 27 -8.51 -14.73 0.19
N ARG A 28 -9.67 -14.10 0.41
CA ARG A 28 -10.28 -13.17 -0.54
C ARG A 28 -9.31 -12.02 -0.87
N LEU A 29 -8.81 -11.32 0.14
CA LEU A 29 -7.87 -10.22 -0.04
C LEU A 29 -6.56 -10.66 -0.73
N ILE A 30 -6.06 -11.87 -0.45
CA ILE A 30 -4.87 -12.40 -1.12
C ILE A 30 -5.10 -12.59 -2.61
N ILE A 31 -6.27 -13.08 -3.01
CA ILE A 31 -6.64 -13.30 -4.41
C ILE A 31 -6.84 -11.96 -5.12
N ASP A 32 -7.64 -11.06 -4.55
CA ASP A 32 -8.01 -9.78 -5.13
C ASP A 32 -6.79 -8.88 -5.39
N TYR A 33 -5.87 -8.82 -4.41
CA TYR A 33 -4.65 -8.01 -4.52
C TYR A 33 -3.42 -8.77 -5.03
N GLY A 34 -3.55 -10.06 -5.37
CA GLY A 34 -2.45 -10.89 -5.88
C GLY A 34 -1.26 -10.96 -4.92
N LEU A 35 -1.51 -11.05 -3.62
CA LEU A 35 -0.48 -11.15 -2.61
C LEU A 35 0.23 -12.51 -2.69
N ARG A 36 1.55 -12.53 -2.44
CA ARG A 36 2.32 -13.79 -2.47
C ARG A 36 1.99 -14.70 -1.28
N ASN A 37 1.77 -14.10 -0.11
CA ASN A 37 1.51 -14.83 1.13
C ASN A 37 0.76 -13.95 2.14
N LYS A 38 0.23 -14.58 3.20
CA LYS A 38 -0.45 -13.90 4.32
C LYS A 38 0.44 -12.88 5.05
N ARG A 39 1.78 -13.05 5.02
CA ARG A 39 2.70 -12.10 5.68
C ARG A 39 2.61 -10.69 5.09
N GLU A 40 2.36 -10.56 3.77
CA GLU A 40 2.18 -9.25 3.14
C GLU A 40 0.91 -8.57 3.67
N LEU A 41 -0.18 -9.32 3.83
CA LEU A 41 -1.42 -8.84 4.43
C LEU A 41 -1.20 -8.42 5.89
N TRP A 42 -0.56 -9.28 6.69
CA TRP A 42 -0.28 -8.96 8.10
C TRP A 42 0.63 -7.76 8.29
N LYS A 43 1.56 -7.51 7.35
CA LYS A 43 2.36 -6.27 7.32
C LYS A 43 1.46 -5.05 7.11
N ALA A 44 0.54 -5.09 6.14
CA ALA A 44 -0.41 -4.01 5.89
C ALA A 44 -1.32 -3.75 7.10
N GLN A 45 -1.85 -4.81 7.72
CA GLN A 45 -2.63 -4.73 8.97
C GLN A 45 -1.84 -4.13 10.13
N SER A 46 -0.54 -4.47 10.24
CA SER A 46 0.32 -3.94 11.31
C SER A 46 0.63 -2.47 11.12
N VAL A 47 0.81 -2.01 9.86
CA VAL A 47 0.96 -0.58 9.54
C VAL A 47 -0.33 0.18 9.88
N LEU A 48 -1.48 -0.34 9.46
CA LEU A 48 -2.78 0.27 9.79
C LEU A 48 -3.00 0.36 11.31
N ARG A 49 -2.61 -0.68 12.05
CA ARG A 49 -2.68 -0.67 13.52
C ARG A 49 -1.83 0.46 14.11
N LYS A 50 -0.63 0.72 13.57
CA LYS A 50 0.21 1.85 14.01
C LYS A 50 -0.47 3.18 13.78
N TYR A 51 -1.08 3.41 12.62
CA TYR A 51 -1.82 4.65 12.33
C TYR A 51 -3.01 4.84 13.28
N ARG A 52 -3.80 3.78 13.49
CA ARG A 52 -4.92 3.83 14.43
C ARG A 52 -4.46 4.03 15.88
N THR A 53 -3.29 3.51 16.24
CA THR A 53 -2.72 3.75 17.59
C THR A 53 -2.31 5.20 17.75
N ALA A 54 -1.61 5.78 16.77
CA ALA A 54 -1.28 7.20 16.78
C ALA A 54 -2.54 8.10 16.83
N GLY A 55 -3.58 7.75 16.07
CA GLY A 55 -4.87 8.45 16.15
C GLY A 55 -5.52 8.39 17.54
N ARG A 56 -5.51 7.21 18.18
CA ARG A 56 -6.04 7.09 19.57
C ARG A 56 -5.21 7.87 20.59
N GLU A 57 -3.90 7.88 20.44
CA GLU A 57 -3.00 8.69 21.27
C GLU A 57 -3.31 10.19 21.14
N LEU A 58 -3.58 10.67 19.92
CA LEU A 58 -4.01 12.05 19.71
C LEU A 58 -5.34 12.37 20.38
N VAL A 59 -6.33 11.46 20.29
CA VAL A 59 -7.61 11.64 21.01
C VAL A 59 -7.41 11.71 22.52
N ALA A 60 -6.57 10.81 23.07
CA ALA A 60 -6.25 10.81 24.49
C ALA A 60 -5.50 12.07 24.93
N LEU A 61 -4.57 12.58 24.12
CA LEU A 61 -3.85 13.82 24.41
C LEU A 61 -4.77 15.04 24.41
N ARG A 62 -5.75 15.08 23.50
CA ARG A 62 -6.77 16.14 23.47
C ARG A 62 -7.61 16.17 24.76
N SER A 63 -8.00 15.00 25.26
CA SER A 63 -8.77 14.91 26.52
C SER A 63 -7.90 15.10 27.77
N GLY A 64 -6.59 14.83 27.68
CA GLY A 64 -5.63 14.93 28.79
C GLY A 64 -5.04 16.33 29.04
N GLY A 65 -5.55 17.39 28.40
CA GLY A 65 -5.14 18.77 28.65
C GLY A 65 -3.82 19.21 27.99
N LEU A 66 -3.39 18.53 26.94
CA LEU A 66 -2.27 19.01 26.13
C LEU A 66 -2.59 20.40 25.56
N SER A 67 -1.56 21.24 25.37
CA SER A 67 -1.76 22.54 24.71
C SER A 67 -2.39 22.35 23.32
N THR A 68 -3.32 23.22 22.98
CA THR A 68 -4.03 23.13 21.68
C THR A 68 -3.04 23.17 20.51
N GLU A 69 -1.97 23.93 20.63
CA GLU A 69 -0.94 24.05 19.58
C GLU A 69 -0.18 22.75 19.35
N ASP A 70 0.25 22.06 20.40
CA ASP A 70 0.99 20.81 20.29
C ASP A 70 0.10 19.67 19.77
N TYR A 71 -1.17 19.67 20.13
CA TYR A 71 -2.15 18.75 19.56
C TYR A 71 -2.30 18.98 18.06
N LEU A 72 -2.49 20.21 17.62
CA LEU A 72 -2.64 20.56 16.21
C LEU A 72 -1.40 20.19 15.40
N LYS A 73 -0.20 20.46 15.89
CA LYS A 73 1.06 20.07 15.23
C LYS A 73 1.14 18.58 15.01
N LYS A 74 0.90 17.75 16.03
CA LYS A 74 0.95 16.29 15.95
C LYS A 74 -0.15 15.72 15.05
N ARG A 75 -1.36 16.32 15.10
CA ARG A 75 -2.47 15.95 14.22
C ARG A 75 -2.09 16.21 12.76
N ASP A 76 -1.57 17.41 12.46
CA ASP A 76 -1.23 17.81 11.10
C ASP A 76 -0.07 17.00 10.55
N GLU A 77 0.94 16.65 11.34
CA GLU A 77 2.01 15.74 10.95
C GLU A 77 1.45 14.36 10.53
N LEU A 78 0.55 13.78 11.32
CA LEU A 78 -0.06 12.48 11.01
C LEU A 78 -0.95 12.58 9.77
N VAL A 79 -1.83 13.57 9.68
CA VAL A 79 -2.74 13.76 8.54
C VAL A 79 -1.95 14.04 7.27
N ASN A 80 -0.96 14.92 7.28
CA ASN A 80 -0.11 15.23 6.12
C ASN A 80 0.67 13.99 5.65
N HIS A 81 1.18 13.16 6.58
CA HIS A 81 1.81 11.90 6.22
C HIS A 81 0.83 10.97 5.49
N LEU A 82 -0.39 10.81 5.99
CA LEU A 82 -1.40 9.95 5.38
C LEU A 82 -1.94 10.52 4.07
N TYR A 83 -2.08 11.84 3.97
CA TYR A 83 -2.46 12.55 2.76
C TYR A 83 -1.44 12.35 1.64
N ARG A 84 -0.14 12.45 1.95
CA ARG A 84 0.93 12.22 0.98
C ARG A 84 0.84 10.83 0.34
N TYR A 85 0.45 9.82 1.09
CA TYR A 85 0.22 8.47 0.56
C TYR A 85 -1.20 8.27 -0.01
N GLY A 86 -2.05 9.28 -0.01
CA GLY A 86 -3.41 9.20 -0.56
C GLY A 86 -4.34 8.26 0.22
N LEU A 87 -4.11 8.08 1.52
CA LEU A 87 -4.95 7.28 2.42
C LEU A 87 -6.12 8.07 2.96
N VAL A 88 -5.95 9.39 3.11
CA VAL A 88 -6.98 10.32 3.59
C VAL A 88 -7.09 11.54 2.67
N GLY A 89 -8.17 12.31 2.80
CA GLY A 89 -8.37 13.58 2.11
C GLY A 89 -7.51 14.71 2.70
N GLU A 90 -7.56 15.87 2.07
CA GLU A 90 -6.79 17.07 2.48
C GLU A 90 -7.24 17.61 3.84
N ASN A 91 -8.57 17.62 4.07
CA ASN A 91 -9.18 18.13 5.31
C ASN A 91 -9.63 16.98 6.24
N ALA A 92 -8.88 15.88 6.27
CA ALA A 92 -9.24 14.72 7.09
C ALA A 92 -9.04 15.01 8.59
N ASP A 93 -9.94 14.46 9.41
CA ASP A 93 -9.82 14.49 10.86
C ASP A 93 -9.28 13.16 11.41
N VAL A 94 -8.96 13.15 12.70
CA VAL A 94 -8.50 11.96 13.42
C VAL A 94 -9.53 10.81 13.33
N GLY A 95 -10.82 11.14 13.22
CA GLY A 95 -11.90 10.18 12.97
C GLY A 95 -11.68 9.37 11.69
N ASP A 96 -11.29 10.02 10.60
CA ASP A 96 -11.02 9.37 9.32
C ASP A 96 -9.81 8.42 9.40
N VAL A 97 -8.80 8.79 10.19
CA VAL A 97 -7.63 7.92 10.45
C VAL A 97 -8.05 6.65 11.18
N LEU A 98 -8.99 6.73 12.11
CA LEU A 98 -9.51 5.57 12.83
C LEU A 98 -10.42 4.70 11.94
N ALA A 99 -11.11 5.28 10.97
CA ALA A 99 -11.97 4.59 10.00
C ALA A 99 -11.22 3.89 8.86
N LEU A 100 -9.91 4.14 8.69
CA LEU A 100 -9.11 3.53 7.62
C LEU A 100 -9.23 1.99 7.60
N LYS A 101 -9.38 1.43 6.39
CA LYS A 101 -9.46 -0.03 6.17
C LYS A 101 -8.15 -0.56 5.57
N VAL A 102 -7.97 -1.89 5.65
CA VAL A 102 -6.76 -2.56 5.13
C VAL A 102 -6.71 -2.48 3.60
N GLU A 103 -7.86 -2.51 2.95
CA GLU A 103 -8.01 -2.38 1.49
C GLU A 103 -7.37 -1.09 0.99
N GLN A 104 -7.64 0.05 1.65
CA GLN A 104 -7.05 1.35 1.30
C GLN A 104 -5.52 1.32 1.36
N GLN A 105 -4.95 0.61 2.35
CA GLN A 105 -3.50 0.42 2.45
C GLN A 105 -2.95 -0.48 1.32
N LEU A 106 -3.71 -1.49 0.90
CA LEU A 106 -3.34 -2.38 -0.21
C LEU A 106 -3.50 -1.68 -1.57
N ASP A 107 -4.46 -0.77 -1.68
CA ASP A 107 -4.72 0.04 -2.86
C ASP A 107 -3.54 0.96 -3.23
N ARG A 108 -2.79 1.41 -2.24
CA ARG A 108 -1.62 2.30 -2.44
C ARG A 108 -0.33 1.56 -2.77
N ARG A 109 -0.38 0.24 -2.98
CA ARG A 109 0.80 -0.54 -3.41
C ARG A 109 1.02 -0.39 -4.91
N LEU A 110 2.28 -0.33 -5.31
CA LEU A 110 2.65 -0.23 -6.73
C LEU A 110 2.01 -1.33 -7.58
N GLN A 111 1.96 -2.56 -7.07
CA GLN A 111 1.32 -3.68 -7.75
C GLN A 111 -0.15 -3.42 -8.08
N THR A 112 -0.90 -2.84 -7.15
CA THR A 112 -2.32 -2.53 -7.33
C THR A 112 -2.51 -1.38 -8.30
N LEU A 113 -1.69 -0.33 -8.18
CA LEU A 113 -1.77 0.84 -9.07
C LEU A 113 -1.36 0.51 -10.51
N VAL A 114 -0.37 -0.35 -10.72
CA VAL A 114 -0.01 -0.84 -12.06
C VAL A 114 -1.17 -1.58 -12.72
N LEU A 115 -1.91 -2.39 -11.95
CA LEU A 115 -3.13 -3.05 -12.44
C LEU A 115 -4.23 -2.03 -12.77
N ARG A 116 -4.52 -1.10 -11.85
CA ARG A 116 -5.57 -0.08 -12.03
C ARG A 116 -5.30 0.88 -13.18
N LYS A 117 -4.04 1.17 -13.46
CA LYS A 117 -3.62 1.94 -14.64
C LYS A 117 -3.70 1.16 -15.95
N GLY A 118 -4.11 -0.10 -15.93
CA GLY A 118 -4.19 -0.92 -17.13
C GLY A 118 -2.83 -1.30 -17.73
N LEU A 119 -1.73 -1.19 -16.95
CA LEU A 119 -0.41 -1.63 -17.40
C LEU A 119 -0.21 -3.15 -17.27
N ALA A 120 -1.14 -3.84 -16.63
CA ALA A 120 -1.16 -5.29 -16.51
C ALA A 120 -2.60 -5.80 -16.50
N ARG A 121 -2.83 -7.02 -17.00
CA ARG A 121 -4.17 -7.65 -17.05
C ARG A 121 -4.59 -8.34 -15.75
N SER A 122 -3.65 -8.60 -14.87
CA SER A 122 -3.93 -9.30 -13.61
C SER A 122 -2.95 -8.87 -12.50
N PRO A 123 -3.33 -9.01 -11.20
CA PRO A 123 -2.44 -8.68 -10.10
C PRO A 123 -1.14 -9.49 -10.11
N LYS A 124 -1.18 -10.74 -10.55
CA LYS A 124 0.01 -11.61 -10.67
C LYS A 124 0.94 -11.12 -11.77
N GLN A 125 0.41 -10.72 -12.92
CA GLN A 125 1.20 -10.16 -14.02
C GLN A 125 1.80 -8.81 -13.63
N ALA A 126 1.06 -7.94 -12.94
CA ALA A 126 1.60 -6.69 -12.41
C ALA A 126 2.82 -6.94 -11.53
N ARG A 127 2.73 -7.92 -10.62
CA ARG A 127 3.89 -8.35 -9.81
C ARG A 127 5.06 -8.79 -10.67
N GLN A 128 4.82 -9.60 -11.69
CA GLN A 128 5.87 -10.09 -12.61
C GLN A 128 6.57 -8.92 -13.29
N PHE A 129 5.82 -7.99 -13.86
CA PHE A 129 6.39 -6.82 -14.53
C PHE A 129 7.23 -5.96 -13.59
N ILE A 130 6.77 -5.75 -12.36
CA ILE A 130 7.54 -5.00 -11.36
C ILE A 130 8.83 -5.73 -11.00
N THR A 131 8.76 -7.02 -10.66
CA THR A 131 9.95 -7.78 -10.23
C THR A 131 10.97 -7.95 -11.35
N HIS A 132 10.54 -8.01 -12.61
CA HIS A 132 11.41 -8.05 -13.79
C HIS A 132 11.91 -6.66 -14.21
N GLY A 133 11.44 -5.60 -13.56
CA GLY A 133 11.93 -4.24 -13.79
C GLY A 133 11.38 -3.57 -15.05
N HIS A 134 10.18 -3.94 -15.47
CA HIS A 134 9.49 -3.31 -16.60
C HIS A 134 8.71 -2.05 -16.22
N ILE A 135 8.60 -1.75 -14.92
CA ILE A 135 7.85 -0.59 -14.41
C ILE A 135 8.80 0.46 -13.87
N ALA A 136 8.49 1.72 -14.14
CA ALA A 136 9.21 2.89 -13.65
C ALA A 136 8.26 3.88 -12.97
N ILE A 137 8.80 4.64 -12.04
CA ILE A 137 8.19 5.83 -11.43
C ILE A 137 9.17 6.97 -11.68
N ARG A 138 8.72 8.09 -12.26
CA ARG A 138 9.60 9.21 -12.64
C ARG A 138 10.80 8.76 -13.52
N GLY A 139 10.57 7.83 -14.44
CA GLY A 139 11.63 7.26 -15.27
C GLY A 139 12.61 6.33 -14.54
N ARG A 140 12.53 6.19 -13.23
CA ARG A 140 13.39 5.29 -12.44
C ARG A 140 12.76 3.91 -12.30
N ARG A 141 13.51 2.86 -12.63
CA ARG A 141 13.07 1.48 -12.50
C ARG A 141 12.78 1.10 -11.04
N VAL A 142 11.60 0.56 -10.77
CA VAL A 142 11.19 0.06 -9.45
C VAL A 142 10.89 -1.42 -9.53
N THR A 143 11.53 -2.23 -8.65
CA THR A 143 11.41 -3.71 -8.64
C THR A 143 10.68 -4.25 -7.41
N ILE A 144 10.14 -3.37 -6.56
CA ILE A 144 9.50 -3.73 -5.29
C ILE A 144 7.97 -3.66 -5.42
N PRO A 145 7.24 -4.80 -5.50
CA PRO A 145 5.78 -4.82 -5.65
C PRO A 145 5.03 -4.20 -4.45
N SER A 146 5.63 -4.24 -3.27
CA SER A 146 5.05 -3.70 -2.04
C SER A 146 5.37 -2.22 -1.82
N TYR A 147 6.04 -1.55 -2.75
CA TYR A 147 6.31 -0.12 -2.68
C TYR A 147 5.00 0.66 -2.51
N ARG A 148 4.96 1.57 -1.54
CA ARG A 148 3.82 2.46 -1.31
C ARG A 148 4.03 3.72 -2.13
N VAL A 149 3.17 3.90 -3.10
CA VAL A 149 3.25 5.03 -4.04
C VAL A 149 2.65 6.27 -3.40
N GLU A 150 3.36 7.37 -3.48
CA GLU A 150 2.86 8.68 -3.08
C GLU A 150 1.80 9.19 -4.08
N ARG A 151 0.95 10.10 -3.63
CA ARG A 151 -0.11 10.68 -4.47
C ARG A 151 0.47 11.37 -5.73
N VAL A 152 1.58 12.08 -5.58
CA VAL A 152 2.26 12.76 -6.69
C VAL A 152 2.89 11.76 -7.67
N GLU A 153 3.45 10.66 -7.18
CA GLU A 153 4.10 9.63 -8.00
C GLU A 153 3.11 8.80 -8.81
N GLU A 154 1.85 8.77 -8.39
CA GLU A 154 0.83 7.95 -9.05
C GLU A 154 0.65 8.32 -10.53
N ALA A 155 0.66 9.61 -10.88
CA ALA A 155 0.54 10.06 -12.26
C ALA A 155 1.72 9.58 -13.12
N GLU A 156 2.90 9.46 -12.54
CA GLU A 156 4.17 9.22 -13.20
C GLU A 156 4.57 7.73 -13.30
N ILE A 157 3.66 6.81 -12.94
CA ILE A 157 3.86 5.37 -13.13
C ILE A 157 3.72 5.03 -14.62
N SER A 158 4.75 4.45 -15.21
CA SER A 158 4.82 4.07 -16.63
C SER A 158 5.66 2.81 -16.83
N TYR A 159 5.72 2.31 -18.07
CA TYR A 159 6.73 1.32 -18.42
C TYR A 159 8.13 1.94 -18.40
N TYR A 160 9.12 1.16 -17.98
CA TYR A 160 10.51 1.58 -17.99
C TYR A 160 11.00 1.73 -19.44
N GLY A 161 11.62 2.86 -19.81
CA GLY A 161 12.01 3.18 -21.18
C GLY A 161 12.71 2.06 -21.96
N PRO A 162 13.79 1.44 -21.42
CA PRO A 162 14.47 0.31 -22.05
C PRO A 162 13.69 -1.01 -22.08
N SER A 163 12.48 -1.08 -21.51
CA SER A 163 11.67 -2.29 -21.50
C SER A 163 11.05 -2.56 -22.88
N PRO A 164 11.02 -3.83 -23.34
CA PRO A 164 10.29 -4.21 -24.56
C PRO A 164 8.80 -3.85 -24.53
N LEU A 165 8.20 -3.75 -23.32
CA LEU A 165 6.80 -3.37 -23.13
C LEU A 165 6.52 -1.89 -23.41
N THR A 166 7.53 -1.07 -23.64
CA THR A 166 7.35 0.32 -24.07
C THR A 166 6.85 0.39 -25.51
N ASN A 167 7.17 -0.61 -26.32
CA ASN A 167 6.70 -0.71 -27.70
C ASN A 167 5.21 -1.15 -27.72
N ASP A 168 4.35 -0.35 -28.34
CA ASP A 168 2.90 -0.61 -28.46
C ASP A 168 2.56 -1.84 -29.29
N VAL A 169 3.45 -2.25 -30.19
CA VAL A 169 3.28 -3.44 -31.04
C VAL A 169 3.54 -4.75 -30.26
N HIS A 170 4.08 -4.67 -29.05
CA HIS A 170 4.39 -5.86 -28.27
C HIS A 170 3.12 -6.71 -27.99
N PRO A 171 3.12 -8.05 -28.26
CA PRO A 171 1.92 -8.89 -28.20
C PRO A 171 1.26 -8.89 -26.81
N GLU A 172 2.01 -8.73 -25.73
CA GLU A 172 1.43 -8.63 -24.37
C GLU A 172 0.63 -7.35 -24.18
N ARG A 173 0.99 -6.22 -24.83
CA ARG A 173 0.19 -4.99 -24.74
C ARG A 173 -1.19 -5.16 -25.41
N GLY A 174 -1.25 -5.83 -26.53
CA GLY A 174 -2.54 -6.19 -27.17
C GLY A 174 -3.41 -7.09 -26.28
N ARG A 175 -2.80 -8.02 -25.53
CA ARG A 175 -3.51 -8.87 -24.57
C ARG A 175 -4.01 -8.09 -23.35
N ILE A 176 -3.23 -7.11 -22.88
CA ILE A 176 -3.59 -6.23 -21.74
C ILE A 176 -4.77 -5.36 -22.14
N ALA A 177 -4.73 -4.71 -23.32
CA ALA A 177 -5.79 -3.86 -23.82
C ALA A 177 -7.14 -4.60 -23.93
N ARG A 178 -7.14 -5.84 -24.43
CA ARG A 178 -8.35 -6.69 -24.48
C ARG A 178 -8.92 -7.07 -23.11
N ALA A 179 -8.08 -7.18 -22.08
CA ALA A 179 -8.50 -7.51 -20.72
C ALA A 179 -9.10 -6.31 -19.97
N GLY A 180 -8.68 -5.08 -20.30
CA GLY A 180 -9.18 -3.84 -19.70
C GLY A 180 -10.57 -3.40 -20.17
N VAL A 181 -11.12 -4.04 -21.20
CA VAL A 181 -12.44 -3.74 -21.79
C VAL A 181 -13.58 -4.52 -21.10
N ARG A 182 -13.28 -5.30 -20.04
CA ARG A 182 -14.29 -6.09 -19.30
C ARG A 182 -14.71 -5.43 -18.00
#